data_69df14547bdc36b2c88db85849963e7a
#
_entry.id   69df14547bdc36b2c88db85849963e7a
#
_cell.length_a   1.000
_cell.length_b   1.000
_cell.length_c   1.000
_cell.angle_alpha   90.00
_cell.angle_beta   90.00
_cell.angle_gamma   90.00
#
_symmetry.space_group_name_H-M   'P 1'
#
loop_
_entity.id
_entity.type
_entity.pdbx_description
1 polymer ?
#
loop_
_entity_poly.entity_id
_entity_poly.type
_entity_poly.pdbx_seq_one_letter_code
_entity_poly.pdbx_strand_id
1 'polypeptide(L)'
;SIRFESDENTLALIDFKAGEDFHPTVVGLNIDESSSGNGVVMLRKQIPDVNTSVKIQVGNLAPMAATCVWIKELDDHIARVGFQFDE
;
A
#
# COMPACT_ATOMS: atom_id res chain seq x y z
N SER A 1 -5.39 19.24 -3.86
CA SER A 1 -4.23 18.43 -3.49
C SER A 1 -3.32 18.23 -4.71
N ILE A 2 -2.04 18.36 -4.49
CA ILE A 2 -1.07 18.11 -5.54
C ILE A 2 -0.99 16.61 -5.75
N ARG A 3 -1.33 16.18 -6.95
CA ARG A 3 -1.21 14.78 -7.34
C ARG A 3 0.13 14.59 -8.01
N PHE A 4 0.97 13.77 -7.42
CA PHE A 4 2.20 13.34 -8.07
C PHE A 4 1.90 12.11 -8.91
N GLU A 5 2.24 12.17 -10.18
CA GLU A 5 2.18 10.97 -10.99
C GLU A 5 3.26 10.02 -10.53
N SER A 6 2.87 8.83 -10.14
CA SER A 6 3.83 7.77 -9.85
C SER A 6 4.50 7.36 -11.16
N ASP A 7 5.80 7.14 -11.13
CA ASP A 7 6.46 6.50 -12.25
C ASP A 7 5.78 5.15 -12.53
N GLU A 8 5.75 4.74 -13.78
CA GLU A 8 5.03 3.55 -14.23
C GLU A 8 5.41 2.28 -13.47
N ASN A 9 6.55 2.28 -12.81
CA ASN A 9 7.09 1.12 -12.11
C ASN A 9 7.26 1.33 -10.61
N THR A 10 6.54 2.29 -10.03
CA THR A 10 6.64 2.49 -8.59
C THR A 10 6.03 1.31 -7.84
N LEU A 11 6.83 0.68 -7.02
CA LEU A 11 6.41 -0.44 -6.21
C LEU A 11 6.09 0.01 -4.80
N ALA A 12 5.10 -0.64 -4.19
CA ALA A 12 4.81 -0.52 -2.78
C ALA A 12 5.24 -1.82 -2.10
N LEU A 13 6.10 -1.71 -1.10
CA LEU A 13 6.52 -2.83 -0.27
C LEU A 13 5.75 -2.78 1.02
N ILE A 14 5.11 -3.87 1.40
CA ILE A 14 4.19 -3.90 2.54
C ILE A 14 4.64 -4.94 3.56
N ASP A 15 4.76 -4.51 4.80
CA ASP A 15 5.02 -5.35 5.95
C ASP A 15 3.77 -5.36 6.83
N PHE A 16 3.12 -6.51 6.95
CA PHE A 16 1.93 -6.67 7.78
C PHE A 16 2.24 -6.76 9.27
N LYS A 17 3.51 -6.88 9.64
CA LYS A 17 3.92 -6.90 11.04
C LYS A 17 4.41 -5.52 11.43
N ALA A 18 3.69 -4.85 12.32
CA ALA A 18 4.06 -3.53 12.81
C ALA A 18 5.20 -3.65 13.83
N GLY A 19 6.38 -4.07 13.38
CA GLY A 19 7.58 -4.15 14.21
C GLY A 19 8.48 -2.95 14.00
N GLU A 20 9.56 -2.87 14.79
CA GLU A 20 10.54 -1.80 14.65
C GLU A 20 11.32 -1.90 13.35
N ASP A 21 11.58 -3.12 12.89
CA ASP A 21 12.29 -3.38 11.66
C ASP A 21 11.32 -3.58 10.50
N PHE A 22 11.62 -2.96 9.38
CA PHE A 22 10.79 -3.12 8.19
C PHE A 22 11.22 -4.36 7.40
N HIS A 23 10.35 -5.36 7.39
CA HIS A 23 10.57 -6.61 6.65
C HIS A 23 9.39 -6.86 5.72
N PRO A 24 9.38 -6.24 4.53
CA PRO A 24 8.23 -6.38 3.63
C PRO A 24 8.10 -7.81 3.12
N THR A 25 6.88 -8.32 3.15
CA THR A 25 6.55 -9.66 2.66
C THR A 25 5.67 -9.63 1.42
N VAL A 26 5.09 -8.47 1.11
CA VAL A 26 4.17 -8.31 -0.02
C VAL A 26 4.63 -7.14 -0.87
N VAL A 27 4.57 -7.33 -2.18
CA VAL A 27 4.88 -6.29 -3.16
C VAL A 27 3.62 -6.00 -3.96
N GLY A 28 3.30 -4.74 -4.11
CA GLY A 28 2.20 -4.29 -4.94
C GLY A 28 2.64 -3.18 -5.88
N LEU A 29 1.77 -2.83 -6.82
CA LEU A 29 2.00 -1.74 -7.75
C LEU A 29 1.30 -0.49 -7.22
N ASN A 30 2.08 0.54 -6.92
CA ASN A 30 1.53 1.82 -6.45
C ASN A 30 0.97 2.58 -7.64
N ILE A 31 -0.36 2.74 -7.69
CA ILE A 31 -1.02 3.34 -8.85
C ILE A 31 -1.56 4.73 -8.59
N ASP A 32 -1.69 5.11 -7.34
CA ASP A 32 -2.26 6.39 -6.96
C ASP A 32 -1.66 6.82 -5.63
N GLU A 33 -1.34 8.08 -5.49
CA GLU A 33 -0.69 8.58 -4.29
C GLU A 33 -1.13 10.01 -4.01
N SER A 34 -1.33 10.30 -2.73
CA SER A 34 -1.59 11.65 -2.22
C SER A 34 -0.81 11.85 -0.93
N SER A 35 -0.90 13.04 -0.33
CA SER A 35 -0.25 13.31 0.94
C SER A 35 -0.81 12.48 2.10
N SER A 36 -2.04 11.96 1.98
CA SER A 36 -2.72 11.25 3.05
C SER A 36 -2.78 9.73 2.85
N GLY A 37 -2.45 9.23 1.67
CA GLY A 37 -2.52 7.79 1.41
C GLY A 37 -2.19 7.41 -0.01
N ASN A 38 -2.37 6.14 -0.33
CA ASN A 38 -2.10 5.63 -1.67
C ASN A 38 -3.03 4.46 -2.01
N GLY A 39 -3.11 4.16 -3.30
CA GLY A 39 -3.78 2.98 -3.81
C GLY A 39 -2.76 2.02 -4.39
N VAL A 40 -2.88 0.75 -4.07
CA VAL A 40 -1.94 -0.29 -4.46
C VAL A 40 -2.69 -1.45 -5.10
N VAL A 41 -2.26 -1.89 -6.27
CA VAL A 41 -2.76 -3.12 -6.88
C VAL A 41 -1.90 -4.28 -6.40
N MET A 42 -2.55 -5.31 -5.87
CA MET A 42 -1.86 -6.47 -5.32
C MET A 42 -2.67 -7.73 -5.53
N LEU A 43 -2.06 -8.88 -5.26
CA LEU A 43 -2.73 -10.17 -5.40
C LEU A 43 -3.83 -10.32 -4.35
N ARG A 44 -5.01 -10.79 -4.78
CA ARG A 44 -6.16 -10.97 -3.88
C ARG A 44 -5.84 -11.86 -2.69
N LYS A 45 -5.03 -12.89 -2.89
CA LYS A 45 -4.66 -13.82 -1.81
C LYS A 45 -3.75 -13.20 -0.76
N GLN A 46 -3.23 -12.00 -1.00
CA GLN A 46 -2.30 -11.31 -0.10
C GLN A 46 -2.87 -10.02 0.49
N ILE A 47 -4.14 -9.70 0.19
CA ILE A 47 -4.72 -8.46 0.68
C ILE A 47 -4.98 -8.54 2.19
N PRO A 48 -4.78 -7.42 2.91
CA PRO A 48 -5.14 -7.34 4.33
C PRO A 48 -6.63 -7.14 4.50
N ASP A 49 -7.10 -7.29 5.73
CA ASP A 49 -8.45 -6.86 6.07
C ASP A 49 -8.50 -5.34 6.24
N VAL A 50 -9.67 -4.75 6.02
CA VAL A 50 -9.90 -3.33 6.30
C VAL A 50 -9.62 -3.09 7.79
N ASN A 51 -8.97 -1.96 8.07
CA ASN A 51 -8.51 -1.51 9.39
C ASN A 51 -7.23 -2.20 9.88
N THR A 52 -6.58 -3.01 9.05
CA THR A 52 -5.27 -3.59 9.40
C THR A 52 -4.20 -2.51 9.35
N SER A 53 -3.37 -2.45 10.39
CA SER A 53 -2.20 -1.57 10.43
C SER A 53 -1.02 -2.26 9.77
N VAL A 54 -0.32 -1.54 8.91
CA VAL A 54 0.84 -2.06 8.17
C VAL A 54 1.96 -1.03 8.18
N LYS A 55 3.15 -1.43 7.75
CA LYS A 55 4.18 -0.50 7.31
C LYS A 55 4.32 -0.62 5.80
N ILE A 56 4.37 0.51 5.13
CA ILE A 56 4.42 0.56 3.67
C ILE A 56 5.56 1.47 3.21
N GLN A 57 6.30 1.01 2.23
CA GLN A 57 7.34 1.81 1.58
C GLN A 57 6.95 2.00 0.12
N VAL A 58 6.79 3.24 -0.28
CA VAL A 58 6.44 3.60 -1.66
C VAL A 58 7.71 4.08 -2.36
N GLY A 59 8.13 3.35 -3.38
CA GLY A 59 9.32 3.70 -4.14
C GLY A 59 10.56 3.83 -3.23
N ASN A 60 11.22 4.98 -3.30
CA ASN A 60 12.43 5.26 -2.53
C ASN A 60 12.18 6.02 -1.24
N LEU A 61 10.92 6.23 -0.88
CA LEU A 61 10.58 6.92 0.36
C LEU A 61 10.82 6.02 1.57
N ALA A 62 10.99 6.63 2.74
CA ALA A 62 11.12 5.86 3.97
C ALA A 62 9.82 5.10 4.27
N PRO A 63 9.90 3.92 4.90
CA PRO A 63 8.70 3.20 5.33
C PRO A 63 7.83 4.04 6.26
N MET A 64 6.53 3.95 6.08
CA MET A 64 5.55 4.69 6.87
C MET A 64 4.50 3.75 7.44
N ALA A 65 4.00 4.07 8.63
CA ALA A 65 2.84 3.39 9.17
C ALA A 65 1.59 3.79 8.38
N ALA A 66 0.75 2.82 8.08
CA ALA A 66 -0.48 3.05 7.32
C ALA A 66 -1.56 2.06 7.76
N THR A 67 -2.79 2.39 7.40
CA THR A 67 -3.96 1.55 7.71
C THR A 67 -4.72 1.25 6.43
N CYS A 68 -5.10 0.00 6.22
CA CYS A 68 -5.96 -0.39 5.11
C CYS A 68 -7.35 0.18 5.34
N VAL A 69 -7.85 1.00 4.42
CA VAL A 69 -9.13 1.70 4.60
C VAL A 69 -10.21 1.22 3.64
N TRP A 70 -9.84 0.66 2.48
CA TRP A 70 -10.81 0.08 1.55
C TRP A 70 -10.14 -0.93 0.63
N ILE A 71 -10.95 -1.83 0.09
CA ILE A 71 -10.52 -2.87 -0.84
C ILE A 71 -11.53 -2.93 -1.96
N LYS A 72 -11.04 -2.95 -3.21
CA LYS A 72 -11.86 -3.12 -4.40
C LYS A 72 -11.30 -4.29 -5.21
N GLU A 73 -12.06 -5.35 -5.34
CA GLU A 73 -11.68 -6.47 -6.20
C GLU A 73 -11.78 -6.06 -7.66
N LEU A 74 -10.72 -6.30 -8.43
CA LEU A 74 -10.67 -5.98 -9.86
C LEU A 74 -10.99 -7.19 -10.71
N ASP A 75 -10.50 -8.36 -10.33
CA ASP A 75 -10.83 -9.63 -10.97
C ASP A 75 -10.55 -10.78 -10.00
N ASP A 76 -10.44 -12.01 -10.51
CA ASP A 76 -10.24 -13.19 -9.67
C ASP A 76 -8.85 -13.26 -9.04
N HIS A 77 -7.90 -12.44 -9.52
CA HIS A 77 -6.49 -12.55 -9.11
C HIS A 77 -5.95 -11.30 -8.42
N ILE A 78 -6.48 -10.14 -8.75
CA ILE A 78 -5.95 -8.87 -8.25
C ILE A 78 -7.04 -8.01 -7.61
N ALA A 79 -6.60 -7.18 -6.68
CA ALA A 79 -7.46 -6.19 -6.03
C ALA A 79 -6.70 -4.88 -5.89
N ARG A 80 -7.44 -3.80 -5.79
CA ARG A 80 -6.93 -2.48 -5.47
C ARG A 80 -7.21 -2.21 -4.00
N VAL A 81 -6.18 -1.83 -3.27
CA VAL A 81 -6.25 -1.61 -1.82
C VAL A 81 -5.87 -0.17 -1.53
N GLY A 82 -6.69 0.51 -0.77
CA GLY A 82 -6.41 1.87 -0.32
C GLY A 82 -5.81 1.86 1.08
N PHE A 83 -4.69 2.58 1.22
CA PHE A 83 -4.03 2.78 2.51
C PHE A 83 -4.06 4.24 2.87
N GLN A 84 -4.33 4.52 4.12
CA GLN A 84 -4.22 5.86 4.70
C GLN A 84 -2.96 5.89 5.55
N PHE A 85 -2.09 6.87 5.29
CA PHE A 85 -0.87 7.02 6.09
C PHE A 85 -1.24 7.51 7.48
N ASP A 86 -0.67 6.86 8.49
CA ASP A 86 -0.85 7.27 9.88
C ASP A 86 0.03 8.50 10.15
N GLU A 87 -0.50 9.42 10.89
CA GLU A 87 0.26 10.60 11.31
C GLU A 87 1.02 10.36 12.62
#